data_e6a7fff21dc09987358be328bece28c6
#
_entry.id   e6a7fff21dc09987358be328bece28c6
#
_cell.length_a   1.000
_cell.length_b   1.000
_cell.length_c   1.000
_cell.angle_alpha   90.00
_cell.angle_beta   90.00
_cell.angle_gamma   90.00
#
_symmetry.space_group_name_H-M   'P 1'
#
loop_
_entity.id
_entity.type
_entity.pdbx_description
1 polymer ?
#
loop_
_entity_poly.entity_id
_entity_poly.type
_entity_poly.pdbx_seq_one_letter_code
_entity_poly.pdbx_strand_id
1 'polypeptide(L)'
;MAYNLRNRNFLKILDFSPKELNYLLDLARDLKRAKYTGTEQPTLKGKNIALIFEKTSTRTRCAFEVGAKDQGAHVTYLGPTGSQIGVKESMKDTARVLGRMFDGIEYRGFKQETVEELAKYAGVPVWNGLTNESHPTQILADFLTMQEHVDKPLNQVTFAYVGDARFNMGNSLMVGGAKMGMDVRIIAPKKLQPDAKLVKTCKEIAKETGAKVTVTDDPVKGVKGCDFIYTDVWVSMGEPDKVWKERIDMLMPYQVNAQMMKNTGNPKCKFMHCLPAYHNLETQVGRDVHEKFGLDGIEVTEEVFESENSIVFDEAENRMHTIKAVMVATLGD
;
A
#
# COMPACT_ATOMS: atom_id res chain seq x y z
N MET A 1 1.12 -23.26 -8.34
CA MET A 1 -0.27 -23.73 -8.58
C MET A 1 -1.05 -22.54 -9.10
N ALA A 2 -1.69 -22.65 -10.26
CA ALA A 2 -2.49 -21.57 -10.84
C ALA A 2 -3.83 -21.45 -10.09
N TYR A 3 -4.25 -20.23 -9.82
CA TYR A 3 -5.56 -19.91 -9.23
C TYR A 3 -6.39 -19.17 -10.26
N ASN A 4 -7.67 -19.48 -10.34
CA ASN A 4 -8.60 -18.71 -11.15
C ASN A 4 -9.17 -17.56 -10.32
N LEU A 5 -8.61 -16.35 -10.54
CA LEU A 5 -9.09 -15.10 -9.94
C LEU A 5 -9.94 -14.27 -10.91
N ARG A 6 -10.31 -14.83 -12.07
CA ARG A 6 -11.08 -14.12 -13.09
C ARG A 6 -12.38 -13.56 -12.50
N ASN A 7 -12.66 -12.32 -12.83
CA ASN A 7 -13.80 -11.54 -12.34
C ASN A 7 -13.83 -11.30 -10.82
N ARG A 8 -12.73 -11.59 -10.10
CA ARG A 8 -12.62 -11.25 -8.67
C ARG A 8 -12.31 -9.77 -8.49
N ASN A 9 -12.94 -9.15 -7.49
CA ASN A 9 -12.56 -7.83 -7.01
C ASN A 9 -11.29 -7.93 -6.15
N PHE A 10 -10.52 -6.85 -6.09
CA PHE A 10 -9.34 -6.72 -5.22
C PHE A 10 -9.50 -5.51 -4.29
N LEU A 11 -10.28 -5.66 -3.22
CA LEU A 11 -10.70 -4.56 -2.34
C LEU A 11 -9.88 -4.48 -1.05
N LYS A 12 -9.54 -5.63 -0.47
CA LYS A 12 -8.75 -5.77 0.78
C LYS A 12 -7.88 -7.01 0.72
N ILE A 13 -6.70 -6.96 1.33
CA ILE A 13 -5.85 -8.16 1.52
C ILE A 13 -6.58 -9.24 2.32
N LEU A 14 -7.45 -8.83 3.23
CA LEU A 14 -8.24 -9.73 4.07
C LEU A 14 -9.11 -10.71 3.25
N ASP A 15 -9.54 -10.31 2.05
CA ASP A 15 -10.44 -11.08 1.18
C ASP A 15 -9.73 -12.24 0.44
N PHE A 16 -8.40 -12.32 0.56
CA PHE A 16 -7.57 -13.30 -0.14
C PHE A 16 -6.91 -14.29 0.82
N SER A 17 -6.81 -15.53 0.38
CA SER A 17 -6.02 -16.56 1.07
C SER A 17 -4.51 -16.32 0.89
N PRO A 18 -3.67 -16.84 1.79
CA PRO A 18 -2.21 -16.80 1.63
C PRO A 18 -1.73 -17.35 0.29
N LYS A 19 -2.39 -18.40 -0.22
CA LYS A 19 -2.04 -19.02 -1.49
C LYS A 19 -2.37 -18.12 -2.68
N GLU A 20 -3.50 -17.42 -2.67
CA GLU A 20 -3.87 -16.45 -3.71
C GLU A 20 -2.93 -15.23 -3.71
N LEU A 21 -2.52 -14.76 -2.53
CA LEU A 21 -1.53 -13.67 -2.41
C LEU A 21 -0.16 -14.11 -2.98
N ASN A 22 0.31 -15.30 -2.65
CA ASN A 22 1.55 -15.84 -3.22
C ASN A 22 1.46 -15.99 -4.75
N TYR A 23 0.32 -16.44 -5.27
CA TYR A 23 0.10 -16.52 -6.72
C TYR A 23 0.21 -15.14 -7.39
N LEU A 24 -0.37 -14.09 -6.78
CA LEU A 24 -0.25 -12.72 -7.31
C LEU A 24 1.18 -12.19 -7.25
N LEU A 25 1.93 -12.50 -6.19
CA LEU A 25 3.36 -12.13 -6.08
C LEU A 25 4.23 -12.86 -7.10
N ASP A 26 4.00 -14.16 -7.31
CA ASP A 26 4.71 -14.95 -8.32
C ASP A 26 4.41 -14.42 -9.73
N LEU A 27 3.14 -14.14 -10.04
CA LEU A 27 2.75 -13.56 -11.32
C LEU A 27 3.38 -12.16 -11.52
N ALA A 28 3.43 -11.33 -10.48
CA ALA A 28 4.06 -10.02 -10.56
C ALA A 28 5.56 -10.12 -10.89
N ARG A 29 6.26 -11.06 -10.24
CA ARG A 29 7.67 -11.33 -10.49
C ARG A 29 7.92 -11.81 -11.93
N ASP A 30 7.06 -12.69 -12.44
CA ASP A 30 7.17 -13.22 -13.81
C ASP A 30 6.90 -12.12 -14.83
N LEU A 31 5.88 -11.27 -14.63
CA LEU A 31 5.59 -10.11 -15.49
C LEU A 31 6.70 -9.05 -15.43
N LYS A 32 7.29 -8.81 -14.24
CA LYS A 32 8.46 -7.92 -14.09
C LYS A 32 9.63 -8.45 -14.92
N ARG A 33 9.95 -9.74 -14.79
CA ARG A 33 11.01 -10.38 -15.57
C ARG A 33 10.74 -10.29 -17.08
N ALA A 34 9.53 -10.62 -17.51
CA ALA A 34 9.13 -10.58 -18.91
C ALA A 34 9.27 -9.15 -19.50
N LYS A 35 8.89 -8.12 -18.76
CA LYS A 35 9.06 -6.72 -19.17
C LYS A 35 10.53 -6.38 -19.41
N TYR A 36 11.42 -6.71 -18.47
CA TYR A 36 12.85 -6.37 -18.58
C TYR A 36 13.60 -7.21 -19.62
N THR A 37 13.13 -8.41 -19.92
CA THR A 37 13.71 -9.25 -20.99
C THR A 37 13.10 -8.99 -22.37
N GLY A 38 12.09 -8.10 -22.47
CA GLY A 38 11.40 -7.83 -23.73
C GLY A 38 10.53 -8.97 -24.24
N THR A 39 10.13 -9.90 -23.36
CA THR A 39 9.31 -11.08 -23.70
C THR A 39 7.87 -10.98 -23.20
N GLU A 40 7.49 -9.84 -22.65
CA GLU A 40 6.13 -9.62 -22.10
C GLU A 40 5.07 -9.75 -23.20
N GLN A 41 4.02 -10.53 -22.93
CA GLN A 41 2.89 -10.73 -23.84
C GLN A 41 1.69 -9.92 -23.36
N PRO A 42 0.99 -9.20 -24.25
CA PRO A 42 -0.17 -8.37 -23.90
C PRO A 42 -1.42 -9.24 -23.73
N THR A 43 -1.75 -9.63 -22.51
CA THR A 43 -2.91 -10.50 -22.18
C THR A 43 -4.21 -9.72 -21.96
N LEU A 44 -4.17 -8.39 -21.92
CA LEU A 44 -5.36 -7.52 -21.75
C LEU A 44 -5.68 -6.73 -23.04
N LYS A 45 -5.28 -7.24 -24.19
CA LYS A 45 -5.49 -6.58 -25.47
C LYS A 45 -6.99 -6.33 -25.72
N GLY A 46 -7.33 -5.06 -26.00
CA GLY A 46 -8.70 -4.62 -26.28
C GLY A 46 -9.56 -4.38 -25.03
N LYS A 47 -9.04 -4.61 -23.82
CA LYS A 47 -9.75 -4.27 -22.58
C LYS A 47 -9.72 -2.76 -22.34
N ASN A 48 -10.79 -2.24 -21.75
CA ASN A 48 -10.94 -0.85 -21.34
C ASN A 48 -11.08 -0.76 -19.83
N ILE A 49 -10.29 0.08 -19.20
CA ILE A 49 -10.20 0.22 -17.74
C ILE A 49 -10.54 1.66 -17.34
N ALA A 50 -11.47 1.84 -16.40
CA ALA A 50 -11.74 3.12 -15.78
C ALA A 50 -10.88 3.29 -14.52
N LEU A 51 -10.27 4.48 -14.36
CA LEU A 51 -9.56 4.87 -13.15
C LEU A 51 -10.30 6.03 -12.48
N ILE A 52 -10.95 5.76 -11.34
CA ILE A 52 -11.73 6.74 -10.57
C ILE A 52 -10.89 7.24 -9.41
N PHE A 53 -10.60 8.54 -9.39
CA PHE A 53 -9.80 9.19 -8.36
C PHE A 53 -10.57 10.31 -7.66
N GLU A 54 -11.00 10.08 -6.42
CA GLU A 54 -11.46 11.16 -5.51
C GLU A 54 -10.27 11.83 -4.82
N LYS A 55 -9.16 11.08 -4.60
CA LYS A 55 -7.88 11.58 -4.12
C LYS A 55 -6.84 11.52 -5.23
N THR A 56 -6.15 12.61 -5.48
CA THR A 56 -5.06 12.67 -6.47
C THR A 56 -3.93 11.69 -6.10
N SER A 57 -3.25 11.17 -7.10
CA SER A 57 -2.06 10.31 -6.91
C SER A 57 -1.26 10.21 -8.19
N THR A 58 0.03 10.50 -8.11
CA THR A 58 0.96 10.28 -9.22
C THR A 58 1.26 8.78 -9.39
N ARG A 59 1.71 8.13 -8.31
CA ARG A 59 2.19 6.73 -8.35
C ARG A 59 1.09 5.73 -8.71
N THR A 60 -0.06 5.77 -8.03
CA THR A 60 -1.17 4.84 -8.32
C THR A 60 -1.66 5.01 -9.75
N ARG A 61 -1.84 6.26 -10.20
CA ARG A 61 -2.25 6.55 -11.57
C ARG A 61 -1.24 5.98 -12.58
N CYS A 62 0.03 6.34 -12.47
CA CYS A 62 1.07 5.86 -13.38
C CYS A 62 1.19 4.33 -13.36
N ALA A 63 1.10 3.69 -12.18
CA ALA A 63 1.20 2.23 -12.07
C ALA A 63 0.06 1.52 -12.80
N PHE A 64 -1.19 1.98 -12.69
CA PHE A 64 -2.32 1.44 -13.44
C PHE A 64 -2.21 1.75 -14.94
N GLU A 65 -1.93 3.00 -15.32
CA GLU A 65 -1.83 3.40 -16.73
C GLU A 65 -0.72 2.64 -17.46
N VAL A 66 0.48 2.57 -16.88
CA VAL A 66 1.62 1.87 -17.51
C VAL A 66 1.39 0.35 -17.48
N GLY A 67 0.95 -0.20 -16.36
CA GLY A 67 0.67 -1.64 -16.23
C GLY A 67 -0.40 -2.11 -17.23
N ALA A 68 -1.48 -1.34 -17.40
CA ALA A 68 -2.53 -1.63 -18.37
C ALA A 68 -2.01 -1.54 -19.81
N LYS A 69 -1.24 -0.48 -20.12
CA LYS A 69 -0.66 -0.27 -21.46
C LYS A 69 0.32 -1.37 -21.84
N ASP A 70 1.18 -1.81 -20.94
CA ASP A 70 2.11 -2.93 -21.15
C ASP A 70 1.35 -4.20 -21.56
N GLN A 71 0.15 -4.39 -21.03
CA GLN A 71 -0.70 -5.54 -21.30
C GLN A 71 -1.69 -5.33 -22.47
N GLY A 72 -1.60 -4.19 -23.19
CA GLY A 72 -2.42 -3.87 -24.35
C GLY A 72 -3.84 -3.37 -24.04
N ALA A 73 -4.11 -2.99 -22.80
CA ALA A 73 -5.38 -2.37 -22.41
C ALA A 73 -5.38 -0.85 -22.61
N HIS A 74 -6.59 -0.28 -22.73
CA HIS A 74 -6.84 1.16 -22.75
C HIS A 74 -7.30 1.64 -21.37
N VAL A 75 -6.96 2.89 -21.03
CA VAL A 75 -7.30 3.49 -19.74
C VAL A 75 -8.04 4.80 -19.95
N THR A 76 -9.10 5.03 -19.17
CA THR A 76 -9.79 6.31 -19.04
C THR A 76 -9.64 6.80 -17.60
N TYR A 77 -9.02 7.97 -17.43
CA TYR A 77 -8.85 8.60 -16.13
C TYR A 77 -10.03 9.52 -15.80
N LEU A 78 -10.68 9.27 -14.67
CA LEU A 78 -11.78 10.04 -14.11
C LEU A 78 -11.29 10.69 -12.79
N GLY A 79 -10.74 11.90 -12.91
CA GLY A 79 -10.17 12.64 -11.77
C GLY A 79 -11.22 13.27 -10.86
N PRO A 80 -10.76 13.96 -9.80
CA PRO A 80 -11.64 14.63 -8.83
C PRO A 80 -12.49 15.75 -9.42
N THR A 81 -12.11 16.25 -10.59
CA THR A 81 -12.83 17.28 -11.34
C THR A 81 -13.24 16.75 -12.71
N GLY A 82 -14.36 17.24 -13.23
CA GLY A 82 -14.83 16.87 -14.57
C GLY A 82 -15.74 15.65 -14.64
N SER A 83 -16.06 15.01 -13.50
CA SER A 83 -17.08 13.97 -13.40
C SER A 83 -18.24 14.40 -12.50
N GLN A 84 -19.38 13.73 -12.61
CA GLN A 84 -20.56 13.96 -11.77
C GLN A 84 -20.67 12.97 -10.61
N ILE A 85 -19.67 12.10 -10.45
CA ILE A 85 -19.62 11.04 -9.43
C ILE A 85 -19.72 11.65 -8.02
N GLY A 86 -20.68 11.17 -7.24
CA GLY A 86 -20.90 11.63 -5.86
C GLY A 86 -21.52 13.04 -5.75
N VAL A 87 -21.78 13.75 -6.85
CA VAL A 87 -22.38 15.09 -6.88
C VAL A 87 -23.80 15.06 -7.43
N LYS A 88 -23.97 14.62 -8.67
CA LYS A 88 -25.29 14.48 -9.33
C LYS A 88 -25.66 13.01 -9.59
N GLU A 89 -24.73 12.11 -9.40
CA GLU A 89 -24.90 10.69 -9.64
C GLU A 89 -24.44 9.88 -8.42
N SER A 90 -25.25 8.89 -8.02
CA SER A 90 -24.88 8.00 -6.93
C SER A 90 -23.75 7.05 -7.33
N MET A 91 -22.93 6.59 -6.37
CA MET A 91 -21.90 5.59 -6.65
C MET A 91 -22.49 4.32 -7.26
N LYS A 92 -23.69 3.92 -6.85
CA LYS A 92 -24.40 2.77 -7.37
C LYS A 92 -24.78 2.92 -8.86
N ASP A 93 -25.22 4.11 -9.28
CA ASP A 93 -25.58 4.36 -10.67
C ASP A 93 -24.33 4.52 -11.54
N THR A 94 -23.31 5.21 -11.03
CA THR A 94 -21.98 5.25 -11.65
C THR A 94 -21.43 3.84 -11.87
N ALA A 95 -21.50 2.96 -10.88
CA ALA A 95 -21.05 1.58 -10.99
C ALA A 95 -21.74 0.83 -12.14
N ARG A 96 -23.06 0.97 -12.24
CA ARG A 96 -23.88 0.31 -13.29
C ARG A 96 -23.58 0.83 -14.69
N VAL A 97 -23.34 2.14 -14.81
CA VAL A 97 -22.99 2.78 -16.10
C VAL A 97 -21.60 2.34 -16.53
N LEU A 98 -20.59 2.51 -15.64
CA LEU A 98 -19.21 2.18 -15.98
C LEU A 98 -18.99 0.68 -16.20
N GLY A 99 -19.66 -0.18 -15.44
CA GLY A 99 -19.59 -1.63 -15.63
C GLY A 99 -20.19 -2.13 -16.98
N ARG A 100 -20.92 -1.26 -17.72
CA ARG A 100 -21.39 -1.56 -19.08
C ARG A 100 -20.46 -1.02 -20.18
N MET A 101 -19.53 -0.14 -19.82
CA MET A 101 -18.61 0.51 -20.74
C MET A 101 -17.18 -0.02 -20.61
N PHE A 102 -16.79 -0.44 -19.41
CA PHE A 102 -15.44 -0.86 -19.07
C PHE A 102 -15.39 -2.33 -18.64
N ASP A 103 -14.24 -2.95 -18.85
CA ASP A 103 -13.97 -4.34 -18.44
C ASP A 103 -13.50 -4.44 -16.98
N GLY A 104 -12.97 -3.36 -16.43
CA GLY A 104 -12.52 -3.26 -15.04
C GLY A 104 -12.47 -1.83 -14.55
N ILE A 105 -12.54 -1.65 -13.23
CA ILE A 105 -12.60 -0.32 -12.60
C ILE A 105 -11.62 -0.25 -11.44
N GLU A 106 -10.71 0.71 -11.46
CA GLU A 106 -9.93 1.12 -10.28
C GLU A 106 -10.64 2.25 -9.57
N TYR A 107 -10.59 2.23 -8.24
CA TYR A 107 -11.07 3.31 -7.39
C TYR A 107 -10.04 3.70 -6.34
N ARG A 108 -9.77 4.99 -6.25
CA ARG A 108 -8.96 5.61 -5.20
C ARG A 108 -9.72 6.75 -4.55
N GLY A 109 -10.07 6.60 -3.27
CA GLY A 109 -10.90 7.58 -2.59
C GLY A 109 -10.75 7.56 -1.06
N PHE A 110 -11.85 7.90 -0.38
CA PHE A 110 -11.85 8.07 1.08
C PHE A 110 -12.39 6.85 1.80
N LYS A 111 -13.61 6.44 1.52
CA LYS A 111 -14.35 5.43 2.29
C LYS A 111 -14.23 4.04 1.67
N GLN A 112 -14.05 3.04 2.51
CA GLN A 112 -14.03 1.64 2.09
C GLN A 112 -15.42 1.21 1.58
N GLU A 113 -16.49 1.67 2.20
CA GLU A 113 -17.87 1.36 1.79
C GLU A 113 -18.13 1.83 0.35
N THR A 114 -17.52 2.94 -0.10
CA THR A 114 -17.69 3.45 -1.46
C THR A 114 -17.14 2.48 -2.50
N VAL A 115 -15.94 1.94 -2.30
CA VAL A 115 -15.37 0.96 -3.24
C VAL A 115 -16.09 -0.39 -3.16
N GLU A 116 -16.61 -0.77 -2.00
CA GLU A 116 -17.42 -1.98 -1.84
C GLU A 116 -18.78 -1.83 -2.52
N GLU A 117 -19.41 -0.66 -2.45
CA GLU A 117 -20.64 -0.36 -3.20
C GLU A 117 -20.39 -0.40 -4.71
N LEU A 118 -19.30 0.23 -5.19
CA LEU A 118 -18.89 0.17 -6.58
C LEU A 118 -18.73 -1.28 -7.05
N ALA A 119 -17.98 -2.10 -6.29
CA ALA A 119 -17.76 -3.51 -6.61
C ALA A 119 -19.06 -4.33 -6.64
N LYS A 120 -20.00 -4.03 -5.76
CA LYS A 120 -21.30 -4.72 -5.69
C LYS A 120 -22.17 -4.52 -6.92
N TYR A 121 -22.09 -3.37 -7.59
CA TYR A 121 -23.00 -3.00 -8.67
C TYR A 121 -22.36 -2.88 -10.06
N ALA A 122 -21.03 -2.90 -10.16
CA ALA A 122 -20.32 -2.74 -11.43
C ALA A 122 -20.49 -3.94 -12.38
N GLY A 123 -20.54 -5.18 -11.84
CA GLY A 123 -20.60 -6.40 -12.67
C GLY A 123 -19.28 -6.74 -13.37
N VAL A 124 -18.21 -5.98 -13.13
CA VAL A 124 -16.85 -6.18 -13.61
C VAL A 124 -15.88 -6.09 -12.41
N PRO A 125 -14.65 -6.60 -12.51
CA PRO A 125 -13.66 -6.47 -11.45
C PRO A 125 -13.42 -5.03 -11.02
N VAL A 126 -13.41 -4.81 -9.70
CA VAL A 126 -13.08 -3.53 -9.09
C VAL A 126 -11.82 -3.68 -8.23
N TRP A 127 -10.88 -2.76 -8.40
CA TRP A 127 -9.61 -2.74 -7.67
C TRP A 127 -9.51 -1.50 -6.78
N ASN A 128 -9.19 -1.72 -5.53
CA ASN A 128 -8.97 -0.65 -4.56
C ASN A 128 -7.55 -0.10 -4.69
N GLY A 129 -7.41 1.06 -5.31
CA GLY A 129 -6.13 1.80 -5.40
C GLY A 129 -5.70 2.43 -4.07
N LEU A 130 -6.65 2.81 -3.23
CA LEU A 130 -6.50 3.23 -1.83
C LEU A 130 -7.85 3.71 -1.28
N THR A 131 -8.13 3.35 -0.02
CA THR A 131 -9.11 4.03 0.84
C THR A 131 -8.45 4.46 2.15
N ASN A 132 -9.18 5.12 3.05
CA ASN A 132 -8.66 5.44 4.39
C ASN A 132 -8.36 4.19 5.24
N GLU A 133 -9.03 3.07 4.94
CA GLU A 133 -8.94 1.84 5.73
C GLU A 133 -8.00 0.81 5.13
N SER A 134 -7.82 0.79 3.80
CA SER A 134 -7.09 -0.26 3.10
C SER A 134 -6.32 0.26 1.89
N HIS A 135 -5.10 -0.28 1.69
CA HIS A 135 -4.29 -0.03 0.50
C HIS A 135 -3.69 -1.35 -0.04
N PRO A 136 -4.55 -2.27 -0.55
CA PRO A 136 -4.12 -3.64 -0.86
C PRO A 136 -3.06 -3.71 -1.97
N THR A 137 -3.10 -2.81 -2.95
CA THR A 137 -2.11 -2.77 -4.05
C THR A 137 -0.72 -2.37 -3.57
N GLN A 138 -0.62 -1.57 -2.48
CA GLN A 138 0.66 -1.26 -1.86
C GLN A 138 1.27 -2.49 -1.20
N ILE A 139 0.47 -3.25 -0.45
CA ILE A 139 0.97 -4.41 0.30
C ILE A 139 1.57 -5.49 -0.60
N LEU A 140 1.00 -5.71 -1.78
CA LEU A 140 1.62 -6.63 -2.75
C LEU A 140 2.98 -6.11 -3.22
N ALA A 141 3.12 -4.80 -3.45
CA ALA A 141 4.39 -4.20 -3.83
C ALA A 141 5.42 -4.30 -2.71
N ASP A 142 5.00 -4.01 -1.46
CA ASP A 142 5.86 -4.11 -0.29
C ASP A 142 6.42 -5.53 -0.14
N PHE A 143 5.56 -6.54 -0.28
CA PHE A 143 5.98 -7.94 -0.14
C PHE A 143 6.84 -8.43 -1.30
N LEU A 144 6.56 -8.00 -2.53
CA LEU A 144 7.45 -8.29 -3.67
C LEU A 144 8.84 -7.65 -3.43
N THR A 145 8.88 -6.41 -2.97
CA THR A 145 10.12 -5.70 -2.65
C THR A 145 10.86 -6.39 -1.50
N MET A 146 10.17 -6.80 -0.44
CA MET A 146 10.80 -7.57 0.63
C MET A 146 11.41 -8.87 0.11
N GLN A 147 10.72 -9.61 -0.77
CA GLN A 147 11.26 -10.84 -1.39
C GLN A 147 12.51 -10.58 -2.25
N GLU A 148 12.62 -9.42 -2.88
CA GLU A 148 13.76 -9.05 -3.72
C GLU A 148 15.00 -8.64 -2.89
N HIS A 149 14.81 -8.26 -1.62
CA HIS A 149 15.88 -7.71 -0.75
C HIS A 149 16.31 -8.63 0.40
N VAL A 150 15.75 -9.84 0.50
CA VAL A 150 16.18 -10.84 1.51
C VAL A 150 16.27 -12.23 0.91
N ASP A 151 17.24 -13.02 1.39
CA ASP A 151 17.45 -14.43 0.97
C ASP A 151 16.67 -15.40 1.87
N LYS A 152 15.41 -15.09 2.19
CA LYS A 152 14.55 -15.94 3.00
C LYS A 152 13.08 -15.77 2.62
N PRO A 153 12.23 -16.79 2.84
CA PRO A 153 10.81 -16.69 2.53
C PRO A 153 10.10 -15.71 3.45
N LEU A 154 8.98 -15.13 2.98
CA LEU A 154 8.23 -14.10 3.72
C LEU A 154 7.83 -14.51 5.13
N ASN A 155 7.50 -15.79 5.36
CA ASN A 155 7.14 -16.29 6.69
C ASN A 155 8.32 -16.35 7.69
N GLN A 156 9.53 -15.99 7.27
CA GLN A 156 10.69 -15.80 8.13
C GLN A 156 11.12 -14.34 8.24
N VAL A 157 10.42 -13.45 7.55
CA VAL A 157 10.69 -12.00 7.58
C VAL A 157 10.09 -11.39 8.83
N THR A 158 10.85 -10.52 9.48
CA THR A 158 10.40 -9.66 10.57
C THR A 158 10.38 -8.22 10.08
N PHE A 159 9.23 -7.55 10.15
CA PHE A 159 9.17 -6.13 9.81
C PHE A 159 8.34 -5.34 10.81
N ALA A 160 8.67 -4.06 10.93
CA ALA A 160 7.95 -3.13 11.79
C ALA A 160 7.37 -1.97 10.97
N TYR A 161 6.08 -1.67 11.19
CA TYR A 161 5.49 -0.39 10.85
C TYR A 161 5.59 0.55 12.04
N VAL A 162 6.12 1.77 11.83
CA VAL A 162 6.38 2.75 12.89
C VAL A 162 5.67 4.06 12.55
N GLY A 163 4.76 4.53 13.40
CA GLY A 163 4.05 5.79 13.18
C GLY A 163 2.56 5.76 13.54
N ASP A 164 1.72 6.49 12.81
CA ASP A 164 0.27 6.46 12.98
C ASP A 164 -0.32 5.22 12.29
N ALA A 165 -0.71 4.23 13.09
CA ALA A 165 -1.16 2.93 12.59
C ALA A 165 -2.70 2.79 12.50
N ARG A 166 -3.46 3.87 12.64
CA ARG A 166 -4.94 3.83 12.61
C ARG A 166 -5.51 3.73 11.19
N PHE A 167 -4.70 4.07 10.17
CA PHE A 167 -5.13 4.19 8.78
C PHE A 167 -4.65 3.02 7.90
N ASN A 168 -4.85 3.18 6.60
CA ASN A 168 -4.70 2.13 5.61
C ASN A 168 -3.37 1.38 5.64
N MET A 169 -2.22 2.06 5.81
CA MET A 169 -0.91 1.38 5.79
C MET A 169 -0.72 0.50 7.02
N GLY A 170 -0.93 1.03 8.24
CA GLY A 170 -0.85 0.24 9.46
C GLY A 170 -1.80 -0.96 9.45
N ASN A 171 -3.05 -0.74 9.01
CA ASN A 171 -4.06 -1.78 8.88
C ASN A 171 -3.66 -2.85 7.86
N SER A 172 -3.30 -2.43 6.64
CA SER A 172 -3.06 -3.36 5.54
C SER A 172 -1.76 -4.15 5.71
N LEU A 173 -0.69 -3.53 6.25
CA LEU A 173 0.56 -4.21 6.58
C LEU A 173 0.35 -5.25 7.68
N MET A 174 -0.42 -4.92 8.72
CA MET A 174 -0.73 -5.88 9.80
C MET A 174 -1.52 -7.09 9.26
N VAL A 175 -2.55 -6.86 8.45
CA VAL A 175 -3.34 -7.92 7.81
C VAL A 175 -2.46 -8.76 6.89
N GLY A 176 -1.69 -8.11 6.02
CA GLY A 176 -0.81 -8.79 5.08
C GLY A 176 0.24 -9.65 5.78
N GLY A 177 0.93 -9.10 6.78
CA GLY A 177 1.92 -9.84 7.57
C GLY A 177 1.30 -11.05 8.29
N ALA A 178 0.10 -10.89 8.87
CA ALA A 178 -0.64 -12.00 9.47
C ALA A 178 -0.98 -13.10 8.44
N LYS A 179 -1.46 -12.71 7.24
CA LYS A 179 -1.78 -13.66 6.15
C LYS A 179 -0.55 -14.40 5.62
N MET A 180 0.59 -13.72 5.52
CA MET A 180 1.81 -14.29 4.95
C MET A 180 2.70 -15.03 5.96
N GLY A 181 2.26 -15.18 7.20
CA GLY A 181 3.00 -15.91 8.23
C GLY A 181 4.20 -15.15 8.81
N MET A 182 4.27 -13.82 8.66
CA MET A 182 5.41 -12.98 9.02
C MET A 182 5.42 -12.61 10.52
N ASP A 183 6.57 -12.16 11.06
CA ASP A 183 6.61 -11.42 12.32
C ASP A 183 6.35 -9.93 12.02
N VAL A 184 5.08 -9.52 12.12
CA VAL A 184 4.67 -8.14 11.89
C VAL A 184 4.51 -7.40 13.22
N ARG A 185 5.14 -6.23 13.30
CA ARG A 185 5.13 -5.38 14.49
C ARG A 185 4.61 -4.00 14.15
N ILE A 186 3.54 -3.61 14.84
CA ILE A 186 2.95 -2.27 14.75
C ILE A 186 3.42 -1.48 15.96
N ILE A 187 4.21 -0.44 15.71
CA ILE A 187 4.85 0.39 16.73
C ILE A 187 4.26 1.79 16.65
N ALA A 188 3.38 2.10 17.58
CA ALA A 188 2.62 3.34 17.57
C ALA A 188 2.29 3.82 19.00
N PRO A 189 2.20 5.14 19.25
CA PRO A 189 1.62 5.65 20.48
C PRO A 189 0.25 5.02 20.73
N LYS A 190 -0.14 4.77 21.98
CA LYS A 190 -1.40 4.10 22.35
C LYS A 190 -2.64 4.69 21.66
N LYS A 191 -2.68 6.01 21.49
CA LYS A 191 -3.79 6.72 20.82
C LYS A 191 -3.83 6.52 19.29
N LEU A 192 -2.72 6.08 18.71
CA LEU A 192 -2.54 5.93 17.25
C LEU A 192 -2.37 4.46 16.84
N GLN A 193 -2.68 3.52 17.72
CA GLN A 193 -2.68 2.08 17.42
C GLN A 193 -3.90 1.68 16.56
N PRO A 194 -3.82 0.57 15.84
CA PRO A 194 -4.94 0.06 15.03
C PRO A 194 -6.17 -0.28 15.88
N ASP A 195 -7.32 -0.36 15.22
CA ASP A 195 -8.57 -0.80 15.85
C ASP A 195 -8.41 -2.19 16.49
N ALA A 196 -8.90 -2.33 17.74
CA ALA A 196 -8.74 -3.55 18.53
C ALA A 196 -9.41 -4.78 17.90
N LYS A 197 -10.51 -4.60 17.13
CA LYS A 197 -11.18 -5.70 16.43
C LYS A 197 -10.30 -6.20 15.29
N LEU A 198 -9.67 -5.28 14.53
CA LEU A 198 -8.75 -5.66 13.47
C LEU A 198 -7.52 -6.38 14.04
N VAL A 199 -6.94 -5.90 15.13
CA VAL A 199 -5.84 -6.59 15.85
C VAL A 199 -6.24 -8.00 16.26
N LYS A 200 -7.45 -8.18 16.81
CA LYS A 200 -7.97 -9.50 17.17
C LYS A 200 -8.09 -10.40 15.94
N THR A 201 -8.67 -9.90 14.85
CA THR A 201 -8.78 -10.65 13.59
C THR A 201 -7.41 -11.10 13.08
N CYS A 202 -6.41 -10.20 13.06
CA CYS A 202 -5.06 -10.53 12.65
C CYS A 202 -4.39 -11.59 13.55
N LYS A 203 -4.64 -11.54 14.86
CA LYS A 203 -4.15 -12.57 15.79
C LYS A 203 -4.82 -13.93 15.59
N GLU A 204 -6.10 -13.98 15.20
CA GLU A 204 -6.76 -15.24 14.83
C GLU A 204 -6.17 -15.81 13.54
N ILE A 205 -5.98 -14.99 12.50
CA ILE A 205 -5.29 -15.40 11.27
C ILE A 205 -3.87 -15.92 11.58
N ALA A 206 -3.14 -15.25 12.47
CA ALA A 206 -1.79 -15.64 12.85
C ALA A 206 -1.71 -17.05 13.47
N LYS A 207 -2.76 -17.51 14.16
CA LYS A 207 -2.81 -18.90 14.69
C LYS A 207 -2.82 -19.94 13.56
N GLU A 208 -3.41 -19.63 12.43
CA GLU A 208 -3.51 -20.53 11.28
C GLU A 208 -2.26 -20.48 10.39
N THR A 209 -1.65 -19.28 10.25
CA THR A 209 -0.53 -19.05 9.34
C THR A 209 0.84 -19.20 9.99
N GLY A 210 0.91 -19.24 11.32
CA GLY A 210 2.15 -19.21 12.09
C GLY A 210 2.76 -17.81 12.23
N ALA A 211 2.06 -16.76 11.81
CA ALA A 211 2.51 -15.38 11.95
C ALA A 211 2.60 -14.95 13.41
N LYS A 212 3.41 -13.92 13.65
CA LYS A 212 3.44 -13.23 14.93
C LYS A 212 3.00 -11.78 14.74
N VAL A 213 1.95 -11.38 15.47
CA VAL A 213 1.38 -10.02 15.40
C VAL A 213 1.60 -9.33 16.74
N THR A 214 2.45 -8.30 16.74
CA THR A 214 2.78 -7.50 17.93
C THR A 214 2.32 -6.06 17.73
N VAL A 215 1.62 -5.50 18.73
CA VAL A 215 1.29 -4.06 18.78
C VAL A 215 1.93 -3.51 20.06
N THR A 216 2.75 -2.47 19.94
CA THR A 216 3.50 -1.89 21.05
C THR A 216 3.68 -0.38 20.91
N ASP A 217 3.91 0.31 22.01
CA ASP A 217 4.28 1.72 22.08
C ASP A 217 5.79 1.93 22.39
N ASP A 218 6.59 0.85 22.45
CA ASP A 218 8.04 0.90 22.69
C ASP A 218 8.80 0.78 21.36
N PRO A 219 9.28 1.91 20.77
CA PRO A 219 9.97 1.88 19.48
C PRO A 219 11.35 1.20 19.58
N VAL A 220 12.03 1.27 20.73
CA VAL A 220 13.36 0.68 20.89
C VAL A 220 13.32 -0.83 20.91
N LYS A 221 12.38 -1.41 21.68
CA LYS A 221 12.21 -2.88 21.73
C LYS A 221 11.52 -3.42 20.52
N GLY A 222 10.56 -2.67 19.98
CA GLY A 222 9.74 -3.10 18.85
C GLY A 222 10.54 -3.36 17.57
N VAL A 223 11.56 -2.55 17.29
CA VAL A 223 12.36 -2.68 16.07
C VAL A 223 13.47 -3.75 16.15
N LYS A 224 13.75 -4.33 17.33
CA LYS A 224 14.87 -5.29 17.48
C LYS A 224 14.74 -6.49 16.54
N GLY A 225 15.81 -6.75 15.77
CA GLY A 225 15.91 -7.88 14.85
C GLY A 225 15.02 -7.76 13.60
N CYS A 226 14.46 -6.58 13.30
CA CYS A 226 13.72 -6.38 12.09
C CYS A 226 14.60 -6.43 10.84
N ASP A 227 14.06 -7.02 9.77
CA ASP A 227 14.65 -6.98 8.45
C ASP A 227 14.26 -5.69 7.70
N PHE A 228 13.07 -5.16 8.03
CA PHE A 228 12.52 -3.95 7.42
C PHE A 228 11.88 -3.05 8.48
N ILE A 229 12.11 -1.75 8.33
CA ILE A 229 11.38 -0.69 9.02
C ILE A 229 10.55 0.05 7.98
N TYR A 230 9.26 0.17 8.23
CA TYR A 230 8.30 0.85 7.38
C TYR A 230 7.70 2.04 8.12
N THR A 231 7.56 3.18 7.46
CA THR A 231 6.78 4.31 7.99
C THR A 231 5.91 4.95 6.90
N ASP A 232 5.04 5.85 7.30
CA ASP A 232 4.18 6.65 6.42
C ASP A 232 4.05 8.05 7.01
N VAL A 233 3.56 9.00 6.24
CA VAL A 233 3.36 10.39 6.66
C VAL A 233 2.54 10.49 7.96
N TRP A 234 2.90 11.41 8.85
CA TRP A 234 2.22 11.58 10.13
C TRP A 234 0.87 12.28 10.03
N VAL A 235 0.66 13.04 8.96
CA VAL A 235 -0.62 13.68 8.66
C VAL A 235 -1.05 13.24 7.27
N SER A 236 -2.17 12.52 7.23
CA SER A 236 -2.69 11.95 5.99
C SER A 236 -3.38 12.99 5.13
N MET A 237 -3.40 12.76 3.83
CA MET A 237 -4.12 13.61 2.87
C MET A 237 -5.60 13.72 3.25
N GLY A 238 -6.05 14.97 3.47
CA GLY A 238 -7.42 15.29 3.88
C GLY A 238 -7.61 15.53 5.38
N GLU A 239 -6.56 15.36 6.21
CA GLU A 239 -6.58 15.81 7.60
C GLU A 239 -6.36 17.32 7.69
N PRO A 240 -6.96 18.03 8.69
CA PRO A 240 -6.81 19.48 8.85
C PRO A 240 -5.40 19.86 9.33
N ASP A 241 -4.87 21.00 8.88
CA ASP A 241 -3.53 21.50 9.28
C ASP A 241 -3.35 21.64 10.79
N LYS A 242 -4.42 21.89 11.52
CA LYS A 242 -4.38 22.04 12.99
C LYS A 242 -3.88 20.81 13.75
N VAL A 243 -3.89 19.61 13.11
CA VAL A 243 -3.45 18.37 13.77
C VAL A 243 -1.93 18.20 13.78
N TRP A 244 -1.18 18.98 12.99
CA TRP A 244 0.28 18.84 12.86
C TRP A 244 1.00 18.88 14.21
N LYS A 245 0.69 19.89 15.04
CA LYS A 245 1.36 20.02 16.35
C LYS A 245 1.15 18.78 17.23
N GLU A 246 -0.09 18.32 17.34
CA GLU A 246 -0.41 17.15 18.15
C GLU A 246 0.28 15.88 17.60
N ARG A 247 0.34 15.72 16.26
CA ARG A 247 1.04 14.60 15.63
C ARG A 247 2.53 14.63 15.89
N ILE A 248 3.17 15.77 15.69
CA ILE A 248 4.60 15.96 15.95
C ILE A 248 4.91 15.64 17.41
N ASP A 249 4.17 16.23 18.36
CA ASP A 249 4.39 15.99 19.79
C ASP A 249 4.31 14.50 20.17
N MET A 250 3.39 13.74 19.54
CA MET A 250 3.22 12.31 19.80
C MET A 250 4.20 11.42 19.03
N LEU A 251 4.58 11.78 17.81
CA LEU A 251 5.27 10.89 16.87
C LEU A 251 6.77 11.13 16.78
N MET A 252 7.32 12.24 17.33
CA MET A 252 8.78 12.47 17.34
C MET A 252 9.59 11.28 17.89
N PRO A 253 9.17 10.57 18.96
CA PRO A 253 9.89 9.38 19.41
C PRO A 253 9.86 8.21 18.42
N TYR A 254 9.01 8.29 17.40
CA TYR A 254 8.78 7.27 16.36
C TYR A 254 9.34 7.69 14.99
N GLN A 255 10.05 8.81 14.90
CA GLN A 255 10.75 9.20 13.68
C GLN A 255 11.78 8.13 13.30
N VAL A 256 11.76 7.69 12.04
CA VAL A 256 12.77 6.77 11.52
C VAL A 256 14.04 7.55 11.21
N ASN A 257 15.03 7.41 12.08
CA ASN A 257 16.34 8.05 12.00
C ASN A 257 17.45 7.01 12.14
N ALA A 258 18.70 7.41 11.98
CA ALA A 258 19.86 6.52 12.09
C ALA A 258 19.91 5.74 13.41
N GLN A 259 19.47 6.36 14.52
CA GLN A 259 19.44 5.67 15.81
C GLN A 259 18.37 4.56 15.84
N MET A 260 17.20 4.77 15.26
CA MET A 260 16.16 3.73 15.15
C MET A 260 16.64 2.57 14.27
N MET A 261 17.26 2.85 13.13
CA MET A 261 17.86 1.82 12.28
C MET A 261 18.93 1.02 13.04
N LYS A 262 19.79 1.68 13.80
CA LYS A 262 20.80 1.04 14.67
C LYS A 262 20.17 0.18 15.78
N ASN A 263 19.03 0.60 16.34
CA ASN A 263 18.33 -0.12 17.41
C ASN A 263 17.79 -1.48 16.95
N THR A 264 17.65 -1.70 15.64
CA THR A 264 17.30 -3.03 15.08
C THR A 264 18.37 -4.08 15.43
N GLY A 265 19.62 -3.68 15.57
CA GLY A 265 20.77 -4.60 15.70
C GLY A 265 21.06 -5.39 14.42
N ASN A 266 20.37 -5.09 13.32
CA ASN A 266 20.54 -5.72 12.02
C ASN A 266 21.14 -4.72 11.02
N PRO A 267 22.42 -4.81 10.67
CA PRO A 267 23.06 -3.87 9.73
C PRO A 267 22.49 -3.98 8.29
N LYS A 268 21.77 -5.06 7.97
CA LYS A 268 21.11 -5.27 6.67
C LYS A 268 19.64 -4.82 6.69
N CYS A 269 19.16 -4.24 7.80
CA CYS A 269 17.79 -3.76 7.88
C CYS A 269 17.52 -2.69 6.81
N LYS A 270 16.45 -2.86 6.03
CA LYS A 270 16.06 -1.92 4.97
C LYS A 270 14.96 -0.99 5.45
N PHE A 271 14.96 0.22 4.90
CA PHE A 271 13.94 1.24 5.10
C PHE A 271 12.95 1.24 3.94
N MET A 272 11.66 1.29 4.26
CA MET A 272 10.53 1.30 3.31
C MET A 272 9.54 2.43 3.61
N HIS A 273 8.90 2.94 2.56
CA HIS A 273 7.90 4.01 2.63
C HIS A 273 7.06 4.06 1.35
N CYS A 274 5.73 4.08 1.45
CA CYS A 274 4.85 4.10 0.29
C CYS A 274 4.90 5.38 -0.56
N LEU A 275 5.60 6.42 -0.08
CA LEU A 275 5.70 7.74 -0.68
C LEU A 275 4.34 8.47 -0.86
N PRO A 276 4.29 9.82 -0.78
CA PRO A 276 5.43 10.72 -0.59
C PRO A 276 5.99 10.66 0.83
N ALA A 277 7.26 11.02 1.00
CA ALA A 277 7.91 11.17 2.30
C ALA A 277 8.34 12.62 2.51
N TYR A 278 8.30 13.07 3.77
CA TYR A 278 8.73 14.42 4.15
C TYR A 278 10.06 14.35 4.90
N HIS A 279 11.13 14.08 4.17
CA HIS A 279 12.48 13.84 4.71
C HIS A 279 13.40 15.06 4.62
N ASN A 280 13.00 16.11 3.87
CA ASN A 280 13.79 17.32 3.66
C ASN A 280 12.89 18.55 3.35
N LEU A 281 13.52 19.67 2.97
CA LEU A 281 12.86 20.95 2.69
C LEU A 281 12.52 21.18 1.20
N GLU A 282 12.63 20.17 0.34
CA GLU A 282 12.36 20.32 -1.09
C GLU A 282 10.87 20.40 -1.41
N THR A 283 10.00 19.88 -0.53
CA THR A 283 8.55 19.97 -0.69
C THR A 283 7.97 21.20 0.00
N GLN A 284 6.79 21.66 -0.46
CA GLN A 284 6.09 22.77 0.23
C GLN A 284 5.74 22.39 1.67
N VAL A 285 5.24 21.15 1.88
CA VAL A 285 4.89 20.67 3.24
C VAL A 285 6.11 20.63 4.15
N GLY A 286 7.26 20.14 3.65
CA GLY A 286 8.51 20.16 4.42
C GLY A 286 8.92 21.55 4.86
N ARG A 287 8.87 22.54 3.95
CA ARG A 287 9.15 23.94 4.29
C ARG A 287 8.18 24.52 5.31
N ASP A 288 6.88 24.30 5.13
CA ASP A 288 5.85 24.80 6.04
C ASP A 288 5.98 24.24 7.46
N VAL A 289 6.35 22.94 7.56
CA VAL A 289 6.60 22.28 8.85
C VAL A 289 7.91 22.77 9.48
N HIS A 290 8.97 22.96 8.69
CA HIS A 290 10.21 23.55 9.16
C HIS A 290 9.98 24.97 9.72
N GLU A 291 9.29 25.83 8.98
CA GLU A 291 9.00 27.20 9.40
C GLU A 291 8.21 27.26 10.71
N LYS A 292 7.23 26.36 10.86
CA LYS A 292 6.33 26.33 12.03
C LYS A 292 6.90 25.59 13.24
N PHE A 293 7.69 24.52 13.01
CA PHE A 293 8.09 23.58 14.05
C PHE A 293 9.59 23.31 14.12
N GLY A 294 10.40 23.84 13.19
CA GLY A 294 11.85 23.68 13.17
C GLY A 294 12.35 22.29 12.82
N LEU A 295 11.56 21.49 12.09
CA LEU A 295 11.92 20.12 11.69
C LEU A 295 12.39 20.08 10.23
N ASP A 296 13.58 19.51 9.98
CA ASP A 296 14.12 19.31 8.63
C ASP A 296 13.59 18.03 7.95
N GLY A 297 13.26 17.03 8.75
CA GLY A 297 12.57 15.80 8.34
C GLY A 297 11.46 15.47 9.31
N ILE A 298 10.37 14.87 8.83
CA ILE A 298 9.16 14.61 9.62
C ILE A 298 9.14 13.16 10.09
N GLU A 299 8.59 12.24 9.33
CA GLU A 299 8.48 10.81 9.69
C GLU A 299 9.78 10.04 9.50
N VAL A 300 10.68 10.55 8.66
CA VAL A 300 12.00 9.99 8.40
C VAL A 300 13.01 11.11 8.18
N THR A 301 14.26 10.88 8.57
CA THR A 301 15.37 11.80 8.32
C THR A 301 15.94 11.61 6.91
N GLU A 302 16.50 12.68 6.33
CA GLU A 302 17.20 12.65 5.04
C GLU A 302 18.30 11.59 5.01
N GLU A 303 19.09 11.49 6.11
CA GLU A 303 20.16 10.50 6.24
C GLU A 303 19.67 9.06 6.03
N VAL A 304 18.49 8.69 6.53
CA VAL A 304 17.92 7.35 6.34
C VAL A 304 17.31 7.21 4.98
N PHE A 305 16.57 8.23 4.52
CA PHE A 305 15.86 8.20 3.25
C PHE A 305 16.80 8.06 2.06
N GLU A 306 17.96 8.73 2.07
CA GLU A 306 18.98 8.68 1.01
C GLU A 306 20.08 7.62 1.25
N SER A 307 19.94 6.80 2.29
CA SER A 307 20.92 5.75 2.59
C SER A 307 20.84 4.56 1.62
N GLU A 308 21.91 3.77 1.54
CA GLU A 308 21.94 2.48 0.82
C GLU A 308 20.95 1.43 1.38
N ASN A 309 20.42 1.67 2.56
CA ASN A 309 19.41 0.83 3.17
C ASN A 309 17.98 1.24 2.78
N SER A 310 17.78 2.37 2.13
CA SER A 310 16.49 2.80 1.60
C SER A 310 16.17 2.07 0.31
N ILE A 311 15.00 1.44 0.25
CA ILE A 311 14.51 0.71 -0.94
C ILE A 311 13.15 1.25 -1.42
N VAL A 312 12.85 2.49 -1.08
CA VAL A 312 11.56 3.15 -1.37
C VAL A 312 11.26 3.29 -2.86
N PHE A 313 12.28 3.41 -3.70
CA PHE A 313 12.09 3.53 -5.15
C PHE A 313 11.86 2.17 -5.82
N ASP A 314 12.50 1.10 -5.35
CA ASP A 314 12.22 -0.28 -5.77
C ASP A 314 10.78 -0.66 -5.37
N GLU A 315 10.36 -0.26 -4.16
CA GLU A 315 8.99 -0.42 -3.68
C GLU A 315 7.99 0.33 -4.56
N ALA A 316 8.28 1.59 -4.91
CA ALA A 316 7.43 2.39 -5.79
C ALA A 316 7.32 1.80 -7.20
N GLU A 317 8.41 1.26 -7.76
CA GLU A 317 8.41 0.55 -9.05
C GLU A 317 7.55 -0.71 -8.98
N ASN A 318 7.70 -1.51 -7.94
CA ASN A 318 6.96 -2.76 -7.75
C ASN A 318 5.44 -2.57 -7.69
N ARG A 319 4.95 -1.35 -7.39
CA ARG A 319 3.53 -0.99 -7.53
C ARG A 319 3.00 -1.27 -8.93
N MET A 320 3.76 -0.92 -9.96
CA MET A 320 3.36 -1.15 -11.35
C MET A 320 3.27 -2.65 -11.66
N HIS A 321 4.25 -3.44 -11.21
CA HIS A 321 4.30 -4.88 -11.50
C HIS A 321 3.21 -5.66 -10.76
N THR A 322 2.94 -5.34 -9.51
CA THR A 322 1.90 -6.01 -8.73
C THR A 322 0.50 -5.59 -9.13
N ILE A 323 0.27 -4.33 -9.47
CA ILE A 323 -1.00 -3.85 -10.05
C ILE A 323 -1.25 -4.53 -11.40
N LYS A 324 -0.22 -4.64 -12.26
CA LYS A 324 -0.31 -5.39 -13.51
C LYS A 324 -0.73 -6.84 -13.27
N ALA A 325 -0.12 -7.52 -12.29
CA ALA A 325 -0.47 -8.90 -11.94
C ALA A 325 -1.93 -9.02 -11.47
N VAL A 326 -2.43 -8.07 -10.67
CA VAL A 326 -3.85 -8.05 -10.25
C VAL A 326 -4.77 -7.89 -11.46
N MET A 327 -4.48 -6.96 -12.37
CA MET A 327 -5.27 -6.78 -13.60
C MET A 327 -5.26 -8.03 -14.48
N VAL A 328 -4.10 -8.61 -14.73
CA VAL A 328 -3.93 -9.84 -15.52
C VAL A 328 -4.68 -11.02 -14.89
N ALA A 329 -4.53 -11.24 -13.57
CA ALA A 329 -5.18 -12.33 -12.87
C ALA A 329 -6.72 -12.24 -12.85
N THR A 330 -7.27 -11.03 -12.92
CA THR A 330 -8.72 -10.79 -12.79
C THR A 330 -9.42 -10.50 -14.11
N LEU A 331 -8.72 -10.01 -15.14
CA LEU A 331 -9.26 -9.72 -16.47
C LEU A 331 -8.66 -10.58 -17.59
N GLY A 332 -7.47 -11.15 -17.39
CA GLY A 332 -6.79 -11.94 -18.42
C GLY A 332 -7.61 -13.17 -18.87
N ASP A 333 -7.47 -13.50 -20.15
CA ASP A 333 -8.14 -14.68 -20.75
C ASP A 333 -7.41 -15.97 -20.40
#